data_6dc19896ae6c66a0e5d96f90eced1b1b
#
_entry.id   6dc19896ae6c66a0e5d96f90eced1b1b
#
_cell.length_a   1.000
_cell.length_b   1.000
_cell.length_c   1.000
_cell.angle_alpha   90.00
_cell.angle_beta   90.00
_cell.angle_gamma   90.00
#
_symmetry.space_group_name_H-M   'P 1'
#
loop_
_entity.id
_entity.type
_entity.pdbx_description
1 polymer ?
#
loop_
_entity_poly.entity_id
_entity_poly.type
_entity_poly.pdbx_seq_one_letter_code
_entity_poly.pdbx_strand_id
1 'polypeptide(L)'
;MRVAKEDVEIKLQLPGVVMRQHKNFGDVGGYGRISGEYFTLAAGVDTTPLFQGLEGNLCQCPHWGYVLSGRITTTDAGGLKESVSTNDLFYWPPGHNVHVDDDAEIVMFSPQHEHTEVIDHMIEKTR
;
A
#
# COMPACT_ATOMS: atom_id res chain seq x y z
N MET A 1 12.69 -11.01 15.13
CA MET A 1 11.36 -11.44 14.62
C MET A 1 11.42 -11.49 13.12
N ARG A 2 10.88 -12.53 12.53
CA ARG A 2 10.73 -12.65 11.06
C ARG A 2 9.40 -13.31 10.72
N VAL A 3 8.88 -12.98 9.55
CA VAL A 3 7.69 -13.65 9.01
C VAL A 3 7.93 -13.90 7.52
N ALA A 4 7.63 -15.11 7.04
CA ALA A 4 7.69 -15.41 5.62
C ALA A 4 6.50 -14.77 4.90
N LYS A 5 6.69 -14.38 3.63
CA LYS A 5 5.63 -13.75 2.83
C LYS A 5 4.32 -14.54 2.84
N GLU A 6 4.40 -15.85 2.64
CA GLU A 6 3.22 -16.73 2.59
C GLU A 6 2.50 -16.85 3.93
N ASP A 7 3.15 -16.48 5.04
CA ASP A 7 2.56 -16.47 6.38
C ASP A 7 1.94 -15.12 6.75
N VAL A 8 2.10 -14.10 5.90
CA VAL A 8 1.48 -12.80 6.09
C VAL A 8 0.03 -12.85 5.61
N GLU A 9 -0.90 -12.46 6.49
CA GLU A 9 -2.33 -12.56 6.22
C GLU A 9 -2.74 -11.77 4.97
N ILE A 10 -3.55 -12.37 4.10
CA ILE A 10 -4.18 -11.67 2.98
C ILE A 10 -5.36 -10.88 3.52
N LYS A 11 -5.32 -9.56 3.39
CA LYS A 11 -6.38 -8.65 3.82
C LYS A 11 -7.36 -8.32 2.72
N LEU A 12 -6.87 -8.22 1.49
CA LEU A 12 -7.68 -7.91 0.32
C LEU A 12 -7.19 -8.72 -0.87
N GLN A 13 -8.13 -9.36 -1.55
CA GLN A 13 -7.85 -10.09 -2.78
C GLN A 13 -8.94 -9.81 -3.81
N LEU A 14 -8.52 -9.24 -4.92
CA LEU A 14 -9.34 -8.92 -6.09
C LEU A 14 -8.62 -9.42 -7.34
N PRO A 15 -9.27 -9.49 -8.50
CA PRO A 15 -8.54 -9.75 -9.73
C PRO A 15 -7.39 -8.76 -9.91
N GLY A 16 -6.16 -9.29 -9.97
CA GLY A 16 -4.95 -8.49 -10.11
C GLY A 16 -4.45 -7.80 -8.85
N VAL A 17 -5.07 -8.03 -7.69
CA VAL A 17 -4.69 -7.38 -6.42
C VAL A 17 -4.60 -8.42 -5.31
N VAL A 18 -3.43 -8.54 -4.68
CA VAL A 18 -3.26 -9.27 -3.43
C VAL A 18 -2.53 -8.37 -2.44
N MET A 19 -3.21 -7.99 -1.37
CA MET A 19 -2.66 -7.15 -0.31
C MET A 19 -2.51 -7.96 0.96
N ARG A 20 -1.27 -8.14 1.41
CA ARG A 20 -0.92 -8.83 2.65
C ARG A 20 -0.46 -7.83 3.68
N GLN A 21 -0.94 -7.97 4.90
CA GLN A 21 -0.55 -7.10 6.01
C GLN A 21 -0.28 -7.91 7.26
N HIS A 22 0.91 -7.75 7.84
CA HIS A 22 1.28 -8.30 9.13
C HIS A 22 1.25 -7.20 10.18
N LYS A 23 0.26 -7.23 11.07
CA LYS A 23 0.13 -6.26 12.15
C LYS A 23 1.10 -6.57 13.28
N ASN A 24 1.43 -5.54 14.06
CA ASN A 24 2.34 -5.66 15.22
C ASN A 24 3.73 -6.18 14.81
N PHE A 25 4.24 -5.65 13.71
CA PHE A 25 5.56 -6.03 13.21
C PHE A 25 6.64 -5.25 13.94
N GLY A 26 6.92 -5.69 15.17
CA GLY A 26 7.90 -5.05 16.04
C GLY A 26 7.35 -3.81 16.75
N ASP A 27 6.59 -4.00 17.82
CA ASP A 27 6.09 -2.89 18.64
C ASP A 27 7.13 -2.54 19.70
N VAL A 28 7.67 -1.33 19.59
CA VAL A 28 8.57 -0.75 20.60
C VAL A 28 7.93 0.54 21.12
N GLY A 29 7.67 0.59 22.41
CA GLY A 29 7.04 1.73 23.06
C GLY A 29 7.72 3.07 22.70
N GLY A 30 6.92 4.05 22.33
CA GLY A 30 7.38 5.39 21.94
C GLY A 30 7.63 5.58 20.44
N TYR A 31 7.64 4.50 19.65
CA TYR A 31 7.85 4.58 18.19
C TYR A 31 6.58 4.30 17.39
N GLY A 32 5.50 3.88 18.06
CA GLY A 32 4.25 3.51 17.40
C GLY A 32 4.27 2.08 16.85
N ARG A 33 3.13 1.68 16.30
CA ARG A 33 2.96 0.36 15.71
C ARG A 33 3.11 0.42 14.21
N ILE A 34 3.88 -0.50 13.67
CA ILE A 34 4.17 -0.61 12.24
C ILE A 34 3.64 -1.94 11.73
N SER A 35 2.98 -1.92 10.58
CA SER A 35 2.68 -3.15 9.84
C SER A 35 3.72 -3.38 8.75
N GLY A 36 4.05 -4.66 8.53
CA GLY A 36 4.85 -5.09 7.38
C GLY A 36 3.92 -5.63 6.31
N GLU A 37 4.11 -5.23 5.06
CA GLU A 37 3.14 -5.48 4.00
C GLU A 37 3.81 -5.97 2.71
N TYR A 38 3.11 -6.91 2.03
CA TYR A 38 3.44 -7.34 0.68
C TYR A 38 2.23 -7.10 -0.21
N PHE A 39 2.42 -6.35 -1.29
CA PHE A 39 1.37 -6.13 -2.28
C PHE A 39 1.83 -6.68 -3.63
N THR A 40 0.97 -7.52 -4.22
CA THR A 40 1.15 -8.03 -5.59
C THR A 40 0.04 -7.43 -6.44
N LEU A 41 0.42 -6.66 -7.44
CA LEU A 41 -0.50 -5.80 -8.20
C LEU A 41 -0.27 -5.98 -9.70
N ALA A 42 -1.33 -6.24 -10.44
CA ALA A 42 -1.27 -6.35 -11.89
C ALA A 42 -1.25 -4.98 -12.57
N ALA A 43 -0.61 -4.91 -13.74
CA ALA A 43 -0.66 -3.72 -14.58
C ALA A 43 -2.09 -3.26 -14.83
N GLY A 44 -2.31 -1.95 -14.80
CA GLY A 44 -3.63 -1.34 -15.01
C GLY A 44 -4.45 -1.17 -13.73
N VAL A 45 -4.05 -1.76 -12.62
CA VAL A 45 -4.71 -1.52 -11.32
C VAL A 45 -4.56 -0.04 -10.97
N ASP A 46 -5.69 0.58 -10.60
CA ASP A 46 -5.76 1.98 -10.18
C ASP A 46 -6.63 2.07 -8.94
N THR A 47 -6.14 2.74 -7.92
CA THR A 47 -6.82 2.82 -6.63
C THR A 47 -7.94 3.87 -6.59
N THR A 48 -8.13 4.64 -7.65
CA THR A 48 -9.14 5.72 -7.68
C THR A 48 -10.53 5.26 -7.19
N PRO A 49 -11.11 4.16 -7.70
CA PRO A 49 -12.42 3.74 -7.22
C PRO A 49 -12.38 3.22 -5.77
N LEU A 50 -11.25 2.70 -5.33
CA LEU A 50 -11.10 2.15 -3.97
C LEU A 50 -10.92 3.25 -2.93
N PHE A 51 -10.41 4.40 -3.32
CA PHE A 51 -10.15 5.53 -2.42
C PHE A 51 -11.28 6.55 -2.35
N GLN A 52 -12.34 6.38 -3.15
CA GLN A 52 -13.51 7.26 -3.06
C GLN A 52 -14.13 7.16 -1.67
N GLY A 53 -14.36 8.32 -1.04
CA GLY A 53 -14.89 8.44 0.31
C GLY A 53 -13.84 8.65 1.38
N LEU A 54 -12.56 8.38 1.09
CA LEU A 54 -11.46 8.82 1.95
C LEU A 54 -11.27 10.33 1.80
N GLU A 55 -10.57 10.95 2.76
CA GLU A 55 -10.26 12.37 2.71
C GLU A 55 -9.58 12.74 1.38
N GLY A 56 -10.15 13.67 0.64
CA GLY A 56 -9.67 14.07 -0.68
C GLY A 56 -9.74 12.96 -1.73
N ASN A 57 -10.39 11.84 -1.44
CA ASN A 57 -10.42 10.63 -2.27
C ASN A 57 -9.02 10.06 -2.52
N LEU A 58 -8.14 10.18 -1.52
CA LEU A 58 -6.74 9.76 -1.57
C LEU A 58 -6.40 8.94 -0.33
N CYS A 59 -5.34 8.14 -0.42
CA CYS A 59 -4.79 7.48 0.75
C CYS A 59 -4.02 8.50 1.59
N GLN A 60 -4.44 8.69 2.84
CA GLN A 60 -3.80 9.62 3.77
C GLN A 60 -2.75 8.94 4.66
N CYS A 61 -2.51 7.65 4.47
CA CYS A 61 -1.48 6.93 5.21
C CYS A 61 -0.13 7.04 4.49
N PRO A 62 0.95 7.43 5.18
CA PRO A 62 2.28 7.39 4.59
C PRO A 62 2.79 5.96 4.49
N HIS A 63 3.65 5.68 3.49
CA HIS A 63 4.28 4.39 3.31
C HIS A 63 5.76 4.54 3.01
N TRP A 64 6.57 3.65 3.56
CA TRP A 64 7.99 3.50 3.23
C TRP A 64 8.16 2.10 2.66
N GLY A 65 8.84 1.97 1.53
CA GLY A 65 8.93 0.66 0.93
C GLY A 65 10.04 0.47 -0.08
N TYR A 66 9.97 -0.69 -0.73
CA TYR A 66 10.92 -1.14 -1.72
C TYR A 66 10.19 -1.88 -2.83
N VAL A 67 10.51 -1.57 -4.07
CA VAL A 67 9.93 -2.24 -5.24
C VAL A 67 10.75 -3.47 -5.56
N LEU A 68 10.14 -4.65 -5.39
CA LEU A 68 10.78 -5.93 -5.77
C LEU A 68 10.80 -6.09 -7.28
N SER A 69 9.69 -5.75 -7.94
CA SER A 69 9.56 -5.83 -9.40
C SER A 69 8.46 -4.90 -9.89
N GLY A 70 8.57 -4.46 -11.14
CA GLY A 70 7.53 -3.69 -11.82
C GLY A 70 7.71 -2.19 -11.74
N ARG A 71 6.61 -1.47 -11.98
CA ARG A 71 6.59 -0.01 -11.98
C ARG A 71 5.23 0.50 -11.50
N ILE A 72 5.27 1.50 -10.63
CA ILE A 72 4.08 2.11 -10.03
C ILE A 72 4.24 3.63 -10.08
N THR A 73 3.16 4.33 -10.42
CA THR A 73 3.12 5.80 -10.42
C THR A 73 2.11 6.26 -9.37
N THR A 74 2.53 7.16 -8.50
CA THR A 74 1.64 7.85 -7.57
C THR A 74 1.32 9.24 -8.10
N THR A 75 0.13 9.74 -7.75
CA THR A 75 -0.32 11.10 -8.06
C THR A 75 -0.79 11.73 -6.76
N ASP A 76 -0.31 12.92 -6.44
CA ASP A 76 -0.75 13.66 -5.24
C ASP A 76 -1.98 14.54 -5.52
N ALA A 77 -2.46 15.24 -4.48
CA ALA A 77 -3.62 16.11 -4.59
C ALA A 77 -3.45 17.25 -5.60
N GLY A 78 -2.21 17.68 -5.83
CA GLY A 78 -1.88 18.72 -6.81
C GLY A 78 -1.67 18.20 -8.23
N GLY A 79 -1.76 16.88 -8.43
CA GLY A 79 -1.53 16.25 -9.73
C GLY A 79 -0.06 15.94 -10.00
N LEU A 80 0.84 16.13 -9.04
CA LEU A 80 2.24 15.78 -9.19
C LEU A 80 2.40 14.27 -9.18
N LYS A 81 3.13 13.74 -10.17
CA LYS A 81 3.35 12.31 -10.35
C LYS A 81 4.79 11.94 -10.02
N GLU A 82 4.94 10.76 -9.38
CA GLU A 82 6.23 10.12 -9.15
C GLU A 82 6.12 8.65 -9.51
N SER A 83 7.08 8.16 -10.30
CA SER A 83 7.15 6.75 -10.65
C SER A 83 8.29 6.07 -9.90
N VAL A 84 8.02 4.86 -9.40
CA VAL A 84 9.02 3.99 -8.76
C VAL A 84 9.08 2.68 -9.53
N SER A 85 10.28 2.13 -9.65
CA SER A 85 10.54 0.92 -10.44
C SER A 85 11.38 -0.07 -9.64
N THR A 86 11.58 -1.25 -10.21
CA THR A 86 12.37 -2.34 -9.60
C THR A 86 13.65 -1.83 -8.94
N ASN A 87 13.85 -2.22 -7.70
CA ASN A 87 14.98 -1.87 -6.83
C ASN A 87 14.98 -0.44 -6.29
N ASP A 88 13.90 0.33 -6.50
CA ASP A 88 13.79 1.64 -5.87
C ASP A 88 13.33 1.52 -4.41
N LEU A 89 13.94 2.32 -3.54
CA LEU A 89 13.33 2.69 -2.27
C LEU A 89 12.34 3.80 -2.52
N PHE A 90 11.22 3.79 -1.82
CA PHE A 90 10.23 4.85 -1.97
C PHE A 90 9.67 5.32 -0.63
N TYR A 91 9.22 6.57 -0.64
CA TYR A 91 8.37 7.12 0.39
C TYR A 91 7.15 7.73 -0.28
N TRP A 92 5.97 7.27 0.08
CA TRP A 92 4.70 7.87 -0.37
C TRP A 92 4.10 8.66 0.78
N PRO A 93 4.09 10.00 0.68
CA PRO A 93 3.48 10.83 1.72
C PRO A 93 1.96 10.71 1.75
N PRO A 94 1.29 11.17 2.83
CA PRO A 94 -0.16 11.26 2.84
C PRO A 94 -0.70 12.04 1.64
N GLY A 95 -1.84 11.60 1.10
CA GLY A 95 -2.50 12.28 -0.01
C GLY A 95 -2.05 11.76 -1.38
N HIS A 96 -2.03 10.45 -1.58
CA HIS A 96 -1.65 9.87 -2.87
C HIS A 96 -2.71 8.93 -3.42
N ASN A 97 -2.74 8.82 -4.75
CA ASN A 97 -3.41 7.76 -5.50
C ASN A 97 -2.34 6.90 -6.17
N VAL A 98 -2.67 5.65 -6.49
CA VAL A 98 -1.72 4.68 -7.03
C VAL A 98 -2.21 4.14 -8.36
N HIS A 99 -1.35 4.15 -9.36
CA HIS A 99 -1.57 3.48 -10.64
C HIS A 99 -0.42 2.50 -10.92
N VAL A 100 -0.75 1.27 -11.27
CA VAL A 100 0.24 0.23 -11.57
C VAL A 100 0.51 0.22 -13.07
N ASP A 101 1.73 0.60 -13.46
CA ASP A 101 2.12 0.69 -14.86
C ASP A 101 2.49 -0.69 -15.44
N ASP A 102 3.30 -1.46 -14.69
CA ASP A 102 3.69 -2.83 -15.01
C ASP A 102 3.38 -3.72 -13.81
N ASP A 103 3.13 -5.02 -14.05
CA ASP A 103 2.94 -5.97 -12.96
C ASP A 103 3.99 -5.76 -11.88
N ALA A 104 3.56 -5.54 -10.66
CA ALA A 104 4.45 -5.11 -9.59
C ALA A 104 4.30 -5.94 -8.33
N GLU A 105 5.40 -6.05 -7.61
CA GLU A 105 5.44 -6.60 -6.27
C GLU A 105 6.24 -5.64 -5.40
N ILE A 106 5.65 -5.20 -4.28
CA ILE A 106 6.26 -4.24 -3.38
C ILE A 106 6.20 -4.72 -1.93
N VAL A 107 7.18 -4.28 -1.16
CA VAL A 107 7.20 -4.40 0.29
C VAL A 107 7.04 -3.01 0.87
N MET A 108 6.15 -2.86 1.84
CA MET A 108 5.94 -1.58 2.53
C MET A 108 5.93 -1.75 4.03
N PHE A 109 6.25 -0.67 4.71
CA PHE A 109 6.05 -0.51 6.14
C PHE A 109 5.21 0.74 6.35
N SER A 110 4.15 0.59 7.12
CA SER A 110 3.13 1.64 7.28
C SER A 110 2.72 1.79 8.73
N PRO A 111 2.34 3.00 9.16
CA PRO A 111 1.64 3.17 10.43
C PRO A 111 0.41 2.27 10.44
N GLN A 112 0.36 1.34 11.41
CA GLN A 112 -0.60 0.24 11.39
C GLN A 112 -2.05 0.71 11.44
N HIS A 113 -2.36 1.63 12.37
CA HIS A 113 -3.73 2.09 12.57
C HIS A 113 -4.26 2.78 11.30
N GLU A 114 -3.50 3.71 10.77
CA GLU A 114 -3.89 4.52 9.61
C GLU A 114 -4.05 3.66 8.36
N HIS A 115 -3.14 2.70 8.14
CA HIS A 115 -3.25 1.85 6.96
C HIS A 115 -4.36 0.79 7.10
N THR A 116 -4.62 0.31 8.32
CA THR A 116 -5.75 -0.58 8.58
C THR A 116 -7.07 0.10 8.20
N GLU A 117 -7.24 1.38 8.55
CA GLU A 117 -8.42 2.14 8.16
C GLU A 117 -8.58 2.24 6.63
N VAL A 118 -7.48 2.48 5.91
CA VAL A 118 -7.51 2.54 4.44
C VAL A 118 -7.87 1.17 3.85
N ILE A 119 -7.24 0.10 4.32
CA ILE A 119 -7.51 -1.26 3.83
C ILE A 119 -8.97 -1.65 4.11
N ASP A 120 -9.47 -1.38 5.30
CA ASP A 120 -10.87 -1.66 5.66
C ASP A 120 -11.83 -0.89 4.77
N HIS A 121 -11.51 0.37 4.44
CA HIS A 121 -12.29 1.16 3.50
C HIS A 121 -12.31 0.53 2.10
N MET A 122 -11.15 0.08 1.61
CA MET A 122 -11.05 -0.60 0.32
C MET A 122 -11.88 -1.90 0.30
N ILE A 123 -11.83 -2.67 1.39
CA ILE A 123 -12.64 -3.88 1.53
C ILE A 123 -14.13 -3.55 1.42
N GLU A 124 -14.59 -2.51 2.11
CA GLU A 124 -16.00 -2.07 2.04
C GLU A 124 -16.40 -1.66 0.62
N LYS A 125 -15.51 -1.01 -0.13
CA LYS A 125 -15.76 -0.62 -1.51
C LYS A 125 -15.93 -1.81 -2.47
N THR A 126 -15.46 -2.98 -2.09
CA THR A 126 -15.50 -4.19 -2.93
C THR A 126 -16.65 -5.15 -2.57
N ARG A 127 -17.45 -4.80 -1.59
CA ARG A 127 -18.63 -5.58 -1.19
C ARG A 127 -19.82 -5.31 -2.07
#